data_b22f1124e61d5ea338d2d629da738e50
#
_entry.id   b22f1124e61d5ea338d2d629da738e50
#
_cell.length_a   1.000
_cell.length_b   1.000
_cell.length_c   1.000
_cell.angle_alpha   90.00
_cell.angle_beta   90.00
_cell.angle_gamma   90.00
#
_symmetry.space_group_name_H-M   'P 1'
#
loop_
_entity.id
_entity.type
_entity.pdbx_description
1 polymer ?
#
loop_
_entity_poly.entity_id
_entity_poly.type
_entity_poly.pdbx_seq_one_letter_code
_entity_poly.pdbx_strand_id
1 'polypeptide(L)'
;ENGCGKFNDFDAKTLKQIKNLGITHIWYTGVIRHATQTDYTKYGIPRNHPAIVKGKAGSPYAITDYYDVDPDLAIDVNNRMEEFEAMLQRTHKAGMKVIIDFVPNHVARQYHSLMKPDGVKDLGEDDNKLNGFDPQNNFYYCPGCNFSPYFDLYNGETEPYQENPAKATGNDHFGPCPGVNEWYETVKLNYGVDYYAGRIGYFDPVPNTWHKMLDILLFWSSKGVDGFRCDMAEMVPAEFWGWATNRVKSKYSNIIFIGEVYNPSEYRNYISNGFDYLYDKVGMYDTMRAATCGQCNTSAITHAWQANDDIRSHMLYFLENHDEQRVASTFFAGEGKKGIPAFVASVLMQQNPFMLYAGEE
;
A
#
# COMPACT_ATOMS: atom_id res chain seq x y z
N GLU A 1 -17.89 -16.75 -9.65
CA GLU A 1 -17.86 -15.34 -9.19
C GLU A 1 -17.42 -15.33 -7.71
N ASN A 2 -16.44 -14.48 -7.40
CA ASN A 2 -15.82 -14.39 -6.08
C ASN A 2 -16.42 -13.29 -5.16
N GLY A 3 -17.44 -12.56 -5.66
CA GLY A 3 -18.10 -11.48 -4.91
C GLY A 3 -17.33 -10.15 -4.85
N CYS A 4 -16.20 -10.03 -5.56
CA CYS A 4 -15.46 -8.77 -5.69
C CYS A 4 -16.08 -7.88 -6.77
N GLY A 5 -15.94 -6.55 -6.61
CA GLY A 5 -16.15 -5.60 -7.69
C GLY A 5 -15.16 -5.85 -8.85
N LYS A 6 -15.53 -5.43 -10.05
CA LYS A 6 -14.74 -5.65 -11.26
C LYS A 6 -14.26 -4.33 -11.88
N PHE A 7 -13.13 -4.35 -12.57
CA PHE A 7 -12.68 -3.19 -13.34
C PHE A 7 -13.77 -2.64 -14.27
N ASN A 8 -14.61 -3.52 -14.81
CA ASN A 8 -15.68 -3.16 -15.73
C ASN A 8 -16.93 -2.59 -15.05
N ASP A 9 -17.05 -2.67 -13.72
CA ASP A 9 -18.14 -2.01 -12.96
C ASP A 9 -17.98 -0.48 -12.93
N PHE A 10 -16.76 0.01 -13.14
CA PHE A 10 -16.47 1.43 -13.32
C PHE A 10 -16.75 1.87 -14.76
N ASP A 11 -18.03 1.80 -15.14
CA ASP A 11 -18.53 2.23 -16.43
C ASP A 11 -18.69 3.76 -16.51
N ALA A 12 -19.06 4.28 -17.68
CA ALA A 12 -19.23 5.71 -17.90
C ALA A 12 -20.31 6.35 -16.98
N LYS A 13 -21.36 5.57 -16.62
CA LYS A 13 -22.44 6.03 -15.75
C LYS A 13 -21.95 6.15 -14.31
N THR A 14 -21.29 5.12 -13.79
CA THR A 14 -20.70 5.08 -12.45
C THR A 14 -19.66 6.21 -12.28
N LEU A 15 -18.75 6.35 -13.23
CA LEU A 15 -17.73 7.40 -13.21
C LEU A 15 -18.32 8.81 -13.28
N LYS A 16 -19.41 9.00 -14.03
CA LYS A 16 -20.12 10.27 -14.05
C LYS A 16 -20.75 10.60 -12.68
N GLN A 17 -21.31 9.60 -12.00
CA GLN A 17 -21.88 9.81 -10.65
C GLN A 17 -20.78 10.22 -9.65
N ILE A 18 -19.64 9.52 -9.65
CA ILE A 18 -18.48 9.87 -8.83
C ILE A 18 -17.99 11.29 -9.15
N LYS A 19 -17.86 11.63 -10.44
CA LYS A 19 -17.44 12.98 -10.86
C LYS A 19 -18.40 14.08 -10.36
N ASN A 20 -19.69 13.80 -10.32
CA ASN A 20 -20.71 14.76 -9.86
C ASN A 20 -20.58 15.08 -8.35
N LEU A 21 -19.93 14.25 -7.55
CA LEU A 21 -19.57 14.53 -6.16
C LEU A 21 -18.40 15.53 -6.04
N GLY A 22 -17.81 15.98 -7.16
CA GLY A 22 -16.65 16.87 -7.15
C GLY A 22 -15.31 16.15 -7.12
N ILE A 23 -15.29 14.82 -7.23
CA ILE A 23 -14.06 14.00 -7.19
C ILE A 23 -13.16 14.35 -8.36
N THR A 24 -11.86 14.51 -8.08
CA THR A 24 -10.82 14.81 -9.06
C THR A 24 -9.88 13.62 -9.30
N HIS A 25 -9.72 12.76 -8.30
CA HIS A 25 -8.87 11.57 -8.34
C HIS A 25 -9.65 10.38 -7.77
N ILE A 26 -9.46 9.19 -8.35
CA ILE A 26 -9.95 7.95 -7.77
C ILE A 26 -8.74 7.11 -7.38
N TRP A 27 -8.68 6.72 -6.11
CA TRP A 27 -7.75 5.70 -5.64
C TRP A 27 -8.46 4.34 -5.70
N TYR A 28 -8.01 3.51 -6.66
CA TYR A 28 -8.42 2.12 -6.78
C TYR A 28 -7.54 1.25 -5.90
N THR A 29 -8.12 0.70 -4.83
CA THR A 29 -7.41 -0.12 -3.84
C THR A 29 -7.23 -1.55 -4.32
N GLY A 30 -6.07 -2.15 -4.05
CA GLY A 30 -5.82 -3.58 -4.27
C GLY A 30 -5.69 -3.99 -5.73
N VAL A 31 -5.28 -3.08 -6.62
CA VAL A 31 -5.15 -3.35 -8.07
C VAL A 31 -4.05 -4.35 -8.36
N ILE A 32 -2.87 -4.22 -7.71
CA ILE A 32 -1.70 -5.07 -7.98
C ILE A 32 -1.96 -6.48 -7.44
N ARG A 33 -1.54 -7.51 -8.20
CA ARG A 33 -1.77 -8.91 -7.85
C ARG A 33 -1.20 -9.27 -6.48
N HIS A 34 -2.06 -9.77 -5.61
CA HIS A 34 -1.73 -10.20 -4.25
C HIS A 34 -2.02 -11.69 -4.03
N ALA A 35 -1.59 -12.23 -2.88
CA ALA A 35 -1.83 -13.61 -2.52
C ALA A 35 -3.31 -13.85 -2.22
N THR A 36 -3.89 -14.91 -2.81
CA THR A 36 -5.27 -15.34 -2.62
C THR A 36 -5.36 -16.87 -2.55
N GLN A 37 -6.41 -17.39 -1.93
CA GLN A 37 -6.73 -18.82 -1.99
C GLN A 37 -7.60 -19.20 -3.20
N THR A 38 -8.03 -18.22 -4.01
CA THR A 38 -8.73 -18.50 -5.27
C THR A 38 -7.79 -19.23 -6.23
N ASP A 39 -8.27 -20.28 -6.85
CA ASP A 39 -7.48 -21.10 -7.78
C ASP A 39 -7.54 -20.53 -9.20
N TYR A 40 -6.42 -19.99 -9.64
CA TYR A 40 -6.21 -19.48 -10.99
C TYR A 40 -5.21 -20.30 -11.81
N THR A 41 -4.90 -21.54 -11.39
CA THR A 41 -3.92 -22.41 -12.07
C THR A 41 -4.28 -22.70 -13.53
N LYS A 42 -5.56 -22.76 -13.86
CA LYS A 42 -6.05 -22.89 -15.25
C LYS A 42 -5.67 -21.72 -16.17
N TYR A 43 -5.27 -20.58 -15.57
CA TYR A 43 -4.77 -19.39 -16.26
C TYR A 43 -3.24 -19.22 -16.16
N GLY A 44 -2.54 -20.27 -15.67
CA GLY A 44 -1.08 -20.23 -15.51
C GLY A 44 -0.60 -19.45 -14.26
N ILE A 45 -1.51 -19.03 -13.40
CA ILE A 45 -1.15 -18.34 -12.14
C ILE A 45 -0.99 -19.39 -11.03
N PRO A 46 0.21 -19.52 -10.41
CA PRO A 46 0.42 -20.48 -9.33
C PRO A 46 -0.49 -20.23 -8.13
N ARG A 47 -0.97 -21.31 -7.52
CA ARG A 47 -1.74 -21.24 -6.28
C ARG A 47 -0.83 -20.85 -5.11
N ASN A 48 -1.32 -19.95 -4.27
CA ASN A 48 -0.66 -19.65 -3.01
C ASN A 48 -1.01 -20.71 -1.96
N HIS A 49 -0.04 -21.03 -1.09
CA HIS A 49 -0.26 -21.98 0.00
C HIS A 49 -1.18 -21.35 1.06
N PRO A 50 -2.31 -22.00 1.43
CA PRO A 50 -3.33 -21.39 2.31
C PRO A 50 -2.80 -21.04 3.72
N ALA A 51 -1.76 -21.73 4.21
CA ALA A 51 -1.17 -21.43 5.53
C ALA A 51 -0.53 -20.03 5.63
N ILE A 52 -0.22 -19.40 4.48
CA ILE A 52 0.41 -18.08 4.42
C ILE A 52 -0.43 -17.07 3.65
N VAL A 53 -1.75 -17.24 3.63
CA VAL A 53 -2.73 -16.32 3.05
C VAL A 53 -3.79 -16.03 4.10
N LYS A 54 -4.01 -14.78 4.45
CA LYS A 54 -5.04 -14.36 5.41
C LYS A 54 -6.43 -14.39 4.78
N GLY A 55 -7.27 -15.34 5.25
CA GLY A 55 -8.60 -15.55 4.70
C GLY A 55 -8.57 -16.07 3.26
N LYS A 56 -9.73 -16.10 2.58
CA LYS A 56 -9.83 -16.62 1.20
C LYS A 56 -9.34 -15.61 0.17
N ALA A 57 -9.74 -14.35 0.31
CA ALA A 57 -9.37 -13.28 -0.61
C ALA A 57 -7.90 -12.84 -0.46
N GLY A 58 -7.28 -13.13 0.69
CA GLY A 58 -5.95 -12.64 1.03
C GLY A 58 -5.94 -11.17 1.45
N SER A 59 -4.74 -10.65 1.66
CA SER A 59 -4.52 -9.22 1.91
C SER A 59 -4.12 -8.53 0.60
N PRO A 60 -4.76 -7.42 0.22
CA PRO A 60 -4.37 -6.64 -0.96
C PRO A 60 -2.95 -6.04 -0.85
N TYR A 61 -2.36 -6.13 0.33
CA TYR A 61 -0.99 -5.68 0.62
C TYR A 61 0.05 -6.81 0.63
N ALA A 62 -0.35 -8.08 0.48
CA ALA A 62 0.56 -9.21 0.30
C ALA A 62 0.81 -9.46 -1.20
N ILE A 63 1.59 -8.59 -1.84
CA ILE A 63 1.82 -8.58 -3.28
C ILE A 63 2.58 -9.84 -3.72
N THR A 64 2.10 -10.51 -4.76
CA THR A 64 2.74 -11.68 -5.38
C THR A 64 3.40 -11.36 -6.72
N ASP A 65 2.95 -10.30 -7.39
CA ASP A 65 3.53 -9.83 -8.65
C ASP A 65 3.28 -8.33 -8.84
N TYR A 66 4.34 -7.54 -8.79
CA TYR A 66 4.22 -6.09 -8.97
C TYR A 66 3.90 -5.66 -10.41
N TYR A 67 4.07 -6.52 -11.39
CA TYR A 67 3.86 -6.20 -12.82
C TYR A 67 2.52 -6.70 -13.35
N ASP A 68 1.65 -7.21 -12.46
CA ASP A 68 0.36 -7.79 -12.79
C ASP A 68 -0.77 -7.16 -11.97
N VAL A 69 -1.98 -7.25 -12.48
CA VAL A 69 -3.19 -6.87 -11.75
C VAL A 69 -3.88 -8.07 -11.14
N ASP A 70 -4.63 -7.86 -10.07
CA ASP A 70 -5.31 -8.93 -9.37
C ASP A 70 -6.39 -9.58 -10.25
N PRO A 71 -6.33 -10.90 -10.48
CA PRO A 71 -7.29 -11.60 -11.32
C PRO A 71 -8.71 -11.61 -10.75
N ASP A 72 -8.87 -11.43 -9.43
CA ASP A 72 -10.20 -11.32 -8.80
C ASP A 72 -10.97 -10.10 -9.29
N LEU A 73 -10.29 -9.05 -9.76
CA LEU A 73 -10.88 -7.80 -10.24
C LEU A 73 -11.25 -7.82 -11.73
N ALA A 74 -10.84 -8.83 -12.48
CA ALA A 74 -11.16 -8.96 -13.89
C ALA A 74 -12.41 -9.85 -14.12
N ILE A 75 -13.13 -9.58 -15.20
CA ILE A 75 -14.16 -10.48 -15.73
C ILE A 75 -13.49 -11.61 -16.52
N ASP A 76 -12.54 -11.27 -17.37
CA ASP A 76 -11.70 -12.22 -18.11
C ASP A 76 -10.26 -12.17 -17.56
N VAL A 77 -9.89 -13.22 -16.83
CA VAL A 77 -8.57 -13.32 -16.19
C VAL A 77 -7.42 -13.26 -17.21
N ASN A 78 -7.62 -13.78 -18.44
CA ASN A 78 -6.58 -13.69 -19.47
C ASN A 78 -6.35 -12.27 -19.97
N ASN A 79 -7.38 -11.43 -19.92
CA ASN A 79 -7.35 -10.04 -20.39
C ASN A 79 -7.38 -9.04 -19.20
N ARG A 80 -6.93 -9.45 -18.00
CA ARG A 80 -7.04 -8.64 -16.79
C ARG A 80 -6.30 -7.30 -16.87
N MET A 81 -5.14 -7.27 -17.51
CA MET A 81 -4.36 -6.02 -17.67
C MET A 81 -5.08 -5.07 -18.63
N GLU A 82 -5.62 -5.58 -19.73
CA GLU A 82 -6.40 -4.80 -20.69
C GLU A 82 -7.69 -4.24 -20.07
N GLU A 83 -8.34 -5.02 -19.20
CA GLU A 83 -9.52 -4.53 -18.44
C GLU A 83 -9.16 -3.39 -17.49
N PHE A 84 -8.02 -3.49 -16.79
CA PHE A 84 -7.50 -2.41 -15.96
C PHE A 84 -7.17 -1.17 -16.78
N GLU A 85 -6.40 -1.31 -17.88
CA GLU A 85 -6.04 -0.19 -18.75
C GLU A 85 -7.28 0.48 -19.37
N ALA A 86 -8.30 -0.30 -19.70
CA ALA A 86 -9.57 0.23 -20.19
C ALA A 86 -10.32 1.01 -19.09
N MET A 87 -10.30 0.55 -17.84
CA MET A 87 -10.85 1.29 -16.69
C MET A 87 -10.11 2.61 -16.47
N LEU A 88 -8.78 2.60 -16.54
CA LEU A 88 -7.95 3.78 -16.44
C LEU A 88 -8.32 4.81 -17.51
N GLN A 89 -8.43 4.39 -18.75
CA GLN A 89 -8.84 5.25 -19.87
C GLN A 89 -10.25 5.82 -19.67
N ARG A 90 -11.22 5.00 -19.19
CA ARG A 90 -12.58 5.48 -18.89
C ARG A 90 -12.57 6.55 -17.79
N THR A 91 -11.75 6.36 -16.75
CA THR A 91 -11.60 7.32 -15.66
C THR A 91 -11.02 8.65 -16.16
N HIS A 92 -9.99 8.60 -16.99
CA HIS A 92 -9.42 9.80 -17.64
C HIS A 92 -10.44 10.50 -18.54
N LYS A 93 -11.21 9.75 -19.32
CA LYS A 93 -12.26 10.30 -20.18
C LYS A 93 -13.37 10.98 -19.38
N ALA A 94 -13.63 10.51 -18.17
CA ALA A 94 -14.55 11.16 -17.23
C ALA A 94 -13.95 12.43 -16.56
N GLY A 95 -12.72 12.80 -16.88
CA GLY A 95 -12.04 13.98 -16.33
C GLY A 95 -11.52 13.79 -14.90
N MET A 96 -11.18 12.56 -14.53
CA MET A 96 -10.58 12.22 -13.25
C MET A 96 -9.24 11.51 -13.45
N LYS A 97 -8.40 11.56 -12.44
CA LYS A 97 -7.08 10.91 -12.39
C LYS A 97 -7.13 9.62 -11.59
N VAL A 98 -6.17 8.74 -11.83
CA VAL A 98 -6.09 7.41 -11.20
C VAL A 98 -4.90 7.32 -10.26
N ILE A 99 -5.18 6.90 -9.02
CA ILE A 99 -4.18 6.55 -8.01
C ILE A 99 -4.32 5.05 -7.74
N ILE A 100 -3.20 4.35 -7.58
CA ILE A 100 -3.17 2.96 -7.13
C ILE A 100 -2.29 2.82 -5.90
N ASP A 101 -2.46 1.73 -5.14
CA ASP A 101 -1.53 1.39 -4.07
C ASP A 101 -0.16 1.01 -4.64
N PHE A 102 0.88 1.47 -3.96
CA PHE A 102 2.23 0.96 -4.06
C PHE A 102 2.65 0.47 -2.68
N VAL A 103 2.98 -0.82 -2.57
CA VAL A 103 3.33 -1.48 -1.31
C VAL A 103 4.85 -1.68 -1.26
N PRO A 104 5.62 -0.72 -0.70
CA PRO A 104 7.08 -0.75 -0.81
C PRO A 104 7.77 -1.54 0.29
N ASN A 105 7.14 -1.71 1.46
CA ASN A 105 7.80 -2.26 2.64
C ASN A 105 7.94 -3.78 2.60
N HIS A 106 7.02 -4.49 1.96
CA HIS A 106 6.93 -5.96 2.01
C HIS A 106 6.23 -6.53 0.78
N VAL A 107 6.35 -7.84 0.62
CA VAL A 107 5.65 -8.65 -0.39
C VAL A 107 5.10 -9.92 0.24
N ALA A 108 4.27 -10.70 -0.48
CA ALA A 108 3.86 -12.03 -0.04
C ALA A 108 5.08 -12.97 0.09
N ARG A 109 4.97 -13.98 0.96
CA ARG A 109 6.05 -14.98 1.13
C ARG A 109 6.37 -15.75 -0.15
N GLN A 110 5.35 -16.02 -0.98
CA GLN A 110 5.51 -16.67 -2.28
C GLN A 110 5.52 -15.65 -3.43
N TYR A 111 6.14 -14.47 -3.21
CA TYR A 111 6.33 -13.52 -4.28
C TYR A 111 7.06 -14.16 -5.45
N HIS A 112 6.46 -14.07 -6.63
CA HIS A 112 7.06 -14.48 -7.90
C HIS A 112 6.33 -13.76 -9.03
N SER A 113 7.07 -12.97 -9.82
CA SER A 113 6.49 -12.24 -10.94
C SER A 113 6.46 -13.09 -12.20
N LEU A 114 5.26 -13.27 -12.74
CA LEU A 114 5.03 -13.89 -14.05
C LEU A 114 5.02 -12.86 -15.18
N MET A 115 4.66 -11.61 -14.83
CA MET A 115 4.42 -10.55 -15.81
C MET A 115 5.55 -9.52 -15.88
N LYS A 116 6.68 -9.76 -15.19
CA LYS A 116 7.83 -8.87 -15.27
C LYS A 116 8.36 -8.76 -16.71
N PRO A 117 8.85 -7.59 -17.11
CA PRO A 117 9.46 -7.39 -18.41
C PRO A 117 10.64 -8.34 -18.66
N ASP A 118 10.90 -8.67 -19.92
CA ASP A 118 12.04 -9.50 -20.30
C ASP A 118 13.35 -8.91 -19.79
N GLY A 119 14.20 -9.78 -19.23
CA GLY A 119 15.50 -9.39 -18.66
C GLY A 119 15.46 -8.80 -17.26
N VAL A 120 14.26 -8.53 -16.70
CA VAL A 120 14.11 -8.12 -15.31
C VAL A 120 14.26 -9.32 -14.39
N LYS A 121 15.18 -9.21 -13.41
CA LYS A 121 15.36 -10.22 -12.37
C LYS A 121 14.32 -10.03 -11.26
N ASP A 122 13.81 -11.14 -10.76
CA ASP A 122 12.83 -11.13 -9.68
C ASP A 122 13.43 -10.71 -8.33
N LEU A 123 12.59 -10.31 -7.40
CA LEU A 123 13.02 -10.04 -6.03
C LEU A 123 13.58 -11.33 -5.41
N GLY A 124 14.78 -11.22 -4.81
CA GLY A 124 15.47 -12.33 -4.16
C GLY A 124 16.18 -13.30 -5.09
N GLU A 125 16.13 -13.11 -6.41
CA GLU A 125 16.74 -14.00 -7.40
C GLU A 125 18.28 -14.04 -7.25
N ASP A 126 18.90 -12.89 -6.99
CA ASP A 126 20.34 -12.76 -6.84
C ASP A 126 20.82 -12.71 -5.37
N ASP A 127 19.90 -12.89 -4.40
CA ASP A 127 20.21 -12.71 -2.98
C ASP A 127 21.21 -13.76 -2.46
N ASN A 128 22.19 -13.29 -1.68
CA ASN A 128 23.05 -14.16 -0.89
C ASN A 128 22.33 -14.62 0.39
N LYS A 129 21.69 -15.76 0.32
CA LYS A 129 20.89 -16.36 1.40
C LYS A 129 21.70 -16.87 2.60
N LEU A 130 23.04 -16.83 2.51
CA LEU A 130 23.92 -17.21 3.63
C LEU A 130 24.12 -16.06 4.63
N ASN A 131 23.75 -14.83 4.26
CA ASN A 131 23.83 -13.65 5.11
C ASN A 131 22.44 -13.27 5.62
N GLY A 132 22.34 -12.97 6.91
CA GLY A 132 21.10 -12.44 7.51
C GLY A 132 20.77 -11.04 6.97
N PHE A 133 21.82 -10.22 6.81
CA PHE A 133 21.78 -8.92 6.15
C PHE A 133 22.91 -8.82 5.13
N ASP A 134 22.58 -8.26 3.97
CA ASP A 134 23.50 -7.78 2.96
C ASP A 134 22.80 -6.60 2.27
N PRO A 135 23.41 -5.41 2.14
CA PRO A 135 22.74 -4.24 1.58
C PRO A 135 22.28 -4.42 0.12
N GLN A 136 22.82 -5.41 -0.59
CA GLN A 136 22.42 -5.73 -1.96
C GLN A 136 21.37 -6.83 -2.06
N ASN A 137 21.04 -7.53 -0.96
CA ASN A 137 19.94 -8.48 -0.91
C ASN A 137 18.59 -7.74 -0.94
N ASN A 138 17.57 -8.38 -1.55
CA ASN A 138 16.23 -7.85 -1.53
C ASN A 138 15.45 -8.20 -0.25
N PHE A 139 15.87 -9.24 0.47
CA PHE A 139 15.26 -9.71 1.70
C PHE A 139 16.24 -9.84 2.87
N TYR A 140 15.68 -9.87 4.08
CA TYR A 140 16.42 -10.27 5.29
C TYR A 140 16.17 -11.76 5.54
N TYR A 141 17.25 -12.51 5.74
CA TYR A 141 17.19 -13.97 5.93
C TYR A 141 17.53 -14.37 7.36
N CYS A 142 17.06 -15.56 7.75
CA CYS A 142 17.55 -16.29 8.93
C CYS A 142 18.31 -17.53 8.43
N PRO A 143 19.65 -17.40 8.16
CA PRO A 143 20.43 -18.47 7.56
C PRO A 143 20.39 -19.75 8.40
N GLY A 144 20.11 -20.88 7.74
CA GLY A 144 20.01 -22.19 8.40
C GLY A 144 18.71 -22.43 9.18
N CYS A 145 17.80 -21.46 9.23
CA CYS A 145 16.50 -21.64 9.91
C CYS A 145 15.39 -21.92 8.89
N ASN A 146 14.52 -22.86 9.22
CA ASN A 146 13.24 -23.04 8.52
C ASN A 146 12.21 -22.06 9.07
N PHE A 147 11.29 -21.59 8.23
CA PHE A 147 10.10 -20.90 8.68
C PHE A 147 9.26 -21.84 9.55
N SER A 148 9.08 -21.49 10.82
CA SER A 148 8.50 -22.35 11.83
C SER A 148 7.61 -21.56 12.82
N PRO A 149 6.49 -20.99 12.34
CA PRO A 149 5.57 -20.22 13.17
C PRO A 149 4.86 -21.12 14.17
N TYR A 150 4.17 -20.50 15.14
CA TYR A 150 3.42 -21.21 16.19
C TYR A 150 1.98 -21.59 15.76
N PHE A 151 1.73 -21.73 14.47
CA PHE A 151 0.43 -22.14 13.92
C PHE A 151 0.60 -23.24 12.86
N ASP A 152 -0.53 -23.83 12.44
CA ASP A 152 -0.53 -24.93 11.48
C ASP A 152 -0.07 -24.49 10.09
N LEU A 153 0.98 -25.12 9.58
CA LEU A 153 1.54 -24.88 8.24
C LEU A 153 0.85 -25.71 7.14
N TYR A 154 0.01 -26.66 7.49
CA TYR A 154 -0.75 -27.42 6.51
C TYR A 154 -2.02 -26.69 6.07
N ASN A 155 -2.78 -26.13 7.01
CA ASN A 155 -4.05 -25.45 6.77
C ASN A 155 -4.96 -26.20 5.78
N GLY A 156 -5.09 -27.53 5.99
CA GLY A 156 -5.92 -28.41 5.15
C GLY A 156 -5.22 -28.98 3.92
N GLU A 157 -3.97 -28.63 3.65
CA GLU A 157 -3.16 -29.20 2.57
C GLU A 157 -2.50 -30.51 2.99
N THR A 158 -2.07 -31.31 2.01
CA THR A 158 -1.33 -32.57 2.23
C THR A 158 0.14 -32.33 2.62
N GLU A 159 0.70 -31.21 2.16
CA GLU A 159 2.08 -30.82 2.44
C GLU A 159 2.10 -29.49 3.20
N PRO A 160 3.00 -29.31 4.17
CA PRO A 160 3.13 -28.06 4.88
C PRO A 160 3.81 -27.01 4.01
N TYR A 161 3.50 -25.72 4.26
CA TYR A 161 4.31 -24.65 3.69
C TYR A 161 5.77 -24.74 4.15
N GLN A 162 6.70 -24.61 3.21
CA GLN A 162 8.14 -24.68 3.47
C GLN A 162 8.84 -23.44 2.97
N GLU A 163 9.71 -22.88 3.81
CA GLU A 163 10.60 -21.77 3.47
C GLU A 163 11.95 -21.96 4.19
N ASN A 164 13.04 -22.07 3.41
CA ASN A 164 14.39 -22.18 3.92
C ASN A 164 15.36 -21.42 3.00
N PRO A 165 16.15 -20.49 3.51
CA PRO A 165 16.06 -19.91 4.87
C PRO A 165 14.77 -19.10 5.07
N ALA A 166 14.31 -19.04 6.31
CA ALA A 166 13.19 -18.17 6.68
C ALA A 166 13.55 -16.70 6.42
N LYS A 167 12.53 -15.90 6.07
CA LYS A 167 12.67 -14.46 5.83
C LYS A 167 11.92 -13.65 6.89
N ALA A 168 12.42 -12.45 7.20
CA ALA A 168 11.76 -11.52 8.11
C ALA A 168 10.36 -11.14 7.62
N THR A 169 9.43 -10.90 8.54
CA THR A 169 8.07 -10.42 8.23
C THR A 169 8.05 -8.91 7.92
N GLY A 170 7.00 -8.46 7.24
CA GLY A 170 6.83 -7.05 6.89
C GLY A 170 6.81 -6.08 8.08
N ASN A 171 6.42 -6.55 9.27
CA ASN A 171 6.40 -5.76 10.50
C ASN A 171 7.63 -5.94 11.40
N ASP A 172 8.78 -6.22 10.79
CA ASP A 172 10.10 -6.24 11.46
C ASP A 172 10.29 -7.40 12.47
N HIS A 173 9.64 -8.56 12.25
CA HIS A 173 10.01 -9.77 12.97
C HIS A 173 11.11 -10.50 12.19
N PHE A 174 12.36 -10.44 12.70
CA PHE A 174 13.55 -10.98 12.01
C PHE A 174 13.85 -12.45 12.35
N GLY A 175 13.05 -13.08 13.22
CA GLY A 175 13.20 -14.50 13.58
C GLY A 175 12.40 -15.42 12.64
N PRO A 176 12.66 -16.75 12.71
CA PRO A 176 11.98 -17.74 11.86
C PRO A 176 10.58 -18.13 12.35
N CYS A 177 10.17 -17.67 13.53
CA CYS A 177 8.97 -18.13 14.25
C CYS A 177 7.98 -17.00 14.54
N PRO A 178 7.40 -16.32 13.52
CA PRO A 178 6.44 -15.25 13.76
C PRO A 178 5.12 -15.80 14.35
N GLY A 179 4.46 -14.99 15.17
CA GLY A 179 3.10 -15.23 15.63
C GLY A 179 2.05 -14.81 14.59
N VAL A 180 0.79 -15.15 14.84
CA VAL A 180 -0.34 -14.82 13.93
C VAL A 180 -0.57 -13.31 13.74
N ASN A 181 -0.11 -12.49 14.66
CA ASN A 181 -0.24 -11.01 14.61
C ASN A 181 1.00 -10.32 14.00
N GLU A 182 2.02 -11.08 13.59
CA GLU A 182 3.30 -10.55 13.11
C GLU A 182 3.41 -10.60 11.58
N TRP A 183 2.34 -10.23 10.87
CA TRP A 183 2.26 -10.18 9.40
C TRP A 183 2.93 -11.39 8.72
N TYR A 184 2.66 -12.57 9.28
CA TYR A 184 3.33 -13.84 8.92
C TYR A 184 3.22 -14.20 7.42
N GLU A 185 2.21 -13.67 6.73
CA GLU A 185 1.97 -13.86 5.30
C GLU A 185 2.88 -13.03 4.41
N THR A 186 3.65 -12.10 5.00
CA THR A 186 4.52 -11.17 4.26
C THR A 186 5.99 -11.38 4.57
N VAL A 187 6.85 -10.88 3.69
CA VAL A 187 8.30 -10.78 3.86
C VAL A 187 8.76 -9.35 3.63
N LYS A 188 9.63 -8.87 4.52
CA LYS A 188 10.18 -7.51 4.47
C LYS A 188 11.16 -7.34 3.33
N LEU A 189 11.03 -6.23 2.60
CA LEU A 189 12.01 -5.79 1.61
C LEU A 189 13.19 -5.07 2.28
N ASN A 190 14.38 -5.35 1.80
CA ASN A 190 15.62 -4.78 2.32
C ASN A 190 16.07 -3.61 1.44
N TYR A 191 16.00 -2.43 2.02
CA TYR A 191 16.45 -1.17 1.39
C TYR A 191 17.88 -0.78 1.78
N GLY A 192 18.70 -1.71 2.24
CA GLY A 192 20.07 -1.45 2.68
C GLY A 192 20.17 -0.94 4.12
N VAL A 193 19.17 -1.21 4.97
CA VAL A 193 19.17 -0.85 6.39
C VAL A 193 19.49 -2.09 7.23
N ASP A 194 20.59 -2.03 8.00
CA ASP A 194 20.96 -3.10 8.93
C ASP A 194 20.23 -2.93 10.27
N TYR A 195 19.15 -3.68 10.45
CA TYR A 195 18.39 -3.70 11.69
C TYR A 195 19.11 -4.41 12.84
N TYR A 196 20.05 -5.30 12.54
CA TYR A 196 20.83 -6.00 13.57
C TYR A 196 21.92 -5.10 14.17
N ALA A 197 22.40 -4.11 13.40
CA ALA A 197 23.42 -3.13 13.83
C ALA A 197 22.82 -1.77 14.21
N GLY A 198 21.57 -1.71 14.66
CA GLY A 198 20.96 -0.47 15.14
C GLY A 198 20.40 0.45 14.03
N ARG A 199 19.90 -0.13 12.94
CA ARG A 199 19.30 0.56 11.78
C ARG A 199 20.27 1.45 11.01
N ILE A 200 21.50 0.98 10.83
CA ILE A 200 22.50 1.68 10.00
C ILE A 200 22.12 1.51 8.53
N GLY A 201 22.05 2.63 7.79
CA GLY A 201 21.82 2.64 6.35
C GLY A 201 23.10 2.46 5.55
N TYR A 202 23.07 1.58 4.55
CA TYR A 202 24.14 1.33 3.58
C TYR A 202 23.58 1.61 2.17
N PHE A 203 23.70 2.86 1.72
CA PHE A 203 23.08 3.34 0.48
C PHE A 203 24.07 3.64 -0.64
N ASP A 204 25.36 3.39 -0.42
CA ASP A 204 26.42 3.48 -1.42
C ASP A 204 27.29 2.20 -1.40
N PRO A 205 27.25 1.40 -2.47
CA PRO A 205 26.45 1.57 -3.68
C PRO A 205 24.94 1.47 -3.42
N VAL A 206 24.13 2.10 -4.30
CA VAL A 206 22.66 2.06 -4.19
C VAL A 206 22.16 0.62 -4.09
N PRO A 207 21.32 0.27 -3.09
CA PRO A 207 20.79 -1.07 -2.92
C PRO A 207 20.03 -1.59 -4.15
N ASN A 208 20.18 -2.87 -4.45
CA ASN A 208 19.49 -3.49 -5.58
C ASN A 208 17.97 -3.32 -5.53
N THR A 209 17.37 -3.40 -4.34
CA THR A 209 15.93 -3.18 -4.11
C THR A 209 15.47 -1.81 -4.61
N TRP A 210 16.28 -0.75 -4.46
CA TRP A 210 15.89 0.58 -4.93
C TRP A 210 15.68 0.62 -6.44
N HIS A 211 16.57 -0.03 -7.20
CA HIS A 211 16.45 -0.09 -8.65
C HIS A 211 15.20 -0.87 -9.08
N LYS A 212 14.94 -2.03 -8.47
CA LYS A 212 13.76 -2.84 -8.76
C LYS A 212 12.47 -2.11 -8.45
N MET A 213 12.40 -1.43 -7.30
CA MET A 213 11.21 -0.67 -6.90
C MET A 213 11.00 0.58 -7.77
N LEU A 214 12.08 1.23 -8.23
CA LEU A 214 11.98 2.31 -9.22
C LEU A 214 11.43 1.80 -10.56
N ASP A 215 11.88 0.65 -11.04
CA ASP A 215 11.39 0.06 -12.28
C ASP A 215 9.90 -0.25 -12.21
N ILE A 216 9.41 -0.73 -11.05
CA ILE A 216 7.99 -0.96 -10.80
C ILE A 216 7.20 0.36 -10.85
N LEU A 217 7.67 1.41 -10.18
CA LEU A 217 7.03 2.73 -10.23
C LEU A 217 6.97 3.30 -11.66
N LEU A 218 8.06 3.15 -12.42
CA LEU A 218 8.13 3.59 -13.82
C LEU A 218 7.22 2.74 -14.72
N PHE A 219 7.10 1.45 -14.48
CA PHE A 219 6.18 0.57 -15.20
C PHE A 219 4.73 1.05 -15.08
N TRP A 220 4.23 1.25 -13.86
CA TRP A 220 2.86 1.73 -13.64
C TRP A 220 2.64 3.16 -14.14
N SER A 221 3.65 4.02 -13.98
CA SER A 221 3.60 5.37 -14.56
C SER A 221 3.48 5.34 -16.07
N SER A 222 4.15 4.38 -16.75
CA SER A 222 4.07 4.21 -18.21
C SER A 222 2.71 3.71 -18.68
N LYS A 223 1.96 3.01 -17.81
CA LYS A 223 0.57 2.58 -18.04
C LYS A 223 -0.44 3.73 -17.98
N GLY A 224 -0.02 4.89 -17.46
CA GLY A 224 -0.85 6.09 -17.34
C GLY A 224 -1.49 6.28 -15.96
N VAL A 225 -0.99 5.61 -14.93
CA VAL A 225 -1.35 5.90 -13.53
C VAL A 225 -0.85 7.30 -13.18
N ASP A 226 -1.69 8.10 -12.52
CA ASP A 226 -1.39 9.51 -12.20
C ASP A 226 -0.79 9.69 -10.81
N GLY A 227 -0.82 8.65 -9.97
CA GLY A 227 -0.24 8.75 -8.63
C GLY A 227 -0.24 7.42 -7.89
N PHE A 228 0.50 7.41 -6.79
CA PHE A 228 0.65 6.26 -5.91
C PHE A 228 0.28 6.63 -4.48
N ARG A 229 -0.58 5.81 -3.85
CA ARG A 229 -0.70 5.74 -2.41
C ARG A 229 0.32 4.73 -1.91
N CYS A 230 1.29 5.21 -1.15
CA CYS A 230 2.42 4.40 -0.69
C CYS A 230 2.12 3.85 0.70
N ASP A 231 1.86 2.55 0.75
CA ASP A 231 1.56 1.78 1.95
C ASP A 231 2.75 1.78 2.91
N MET A 232 2.49 2.02 4.21
CA MET A 232 3.51 2.01 5.26
C MET A 232 4.81 2.72 4.87
N ALA A 233 4.70 3.89 4.23
CA ALA A 233 5.83 4.62 3.66
C ALA A 233 6.94 4.93 4.66
N GLU A 234 6.60 5.13 5.95
CA GLU A 234 7.56 5.40 7.02
C GLU A 234 8.43 4.20 7.42
N MET A 235 8.06 2.98 7.00
CA MET A 235 8.89 1.78 7.20
C MET A 235 9.98 1.62 6.14
N VAL A 236 10.01 2.51 5.15
CA VAL A 236 10.99 2.56 4.06
C VAL A 236 11.83 3.83 4.22
N PRO A 237 13.17 3.77 4.07
CA PRO A 237 14.05 4.92 4.27
C PRO A 237 13.65 6.14 3.46
N ALA A 238 13.65 7.32 4.08
CA ALA A 238 13.33 8.58 3.41
C ALA A 238 14.28 8.86 2.23
N GLU A 239 15.53 8.42 2.32
CA GLU A 239 16.55 8.52 1.28
C GLU A 239 16.14 7.78 -0.01
N PHE A 240 15.52 6.60 0.12
CA PHE A 240 14.94 5.91 -1.04
C PHE A 240 13.87 6.76 -1.72
N TRP A 241 12.98 7.34 -0.93
CA TRP A 241 11.90 8.17 -1.48
C TRP A 241 12.45 9.38 -2.22
N GLY A 242 13.41 10.11 -1.65
CA GLY A 242 14.08 11.22 -2.34
C GLY A 242 14.75 10.79 -3.64
N TRP A 243 15.39 9.65 -3.65
CA TRP A 243 16.05 9.08 -4.82
C TRP A 243 15.04 8.63 -5.90
N ALA A 244 13.97 7.93 -5.51
CA ALA A 244 12.99 7.33 -6.43
C ALA A 244 12.02 8.38 -6.99
N THR A 245 11.40 9.22 -6.12
CA THR A 245 10.41 10.22 -6.54
C THR A 245 10.99 11.22 -7.52
N ASN A 246 12.24 11.68 -7.31
CA ASN A 246 12.92 12.56 -8.25
C ASN A 246 13.09 11.92 -9.63
N ARG A 247 13.41 10.63 -9.70
CA ARG A 247 13.58 9.90 -10.97
C ARG A 247 12.26 9.66 -11.68
N VAL A 248 11.21 9.31 -10.94
CA VAL A 248 9.86 9.17 -11.50
C VAL A 248 9.38 10.52 -12.04
N LYS A 249 9.43 11.57 -11.22
CA LYS A 249 8.94 12.91 -11.59
C LYS A 249 9.75 13.55 -12.72
N SER A 250 11.03 13.22 -12.88
CA SER A 250 11.83 13.67 -14.01
C SER A 250 11.33 13.13 -15.35
N LYS A 251 10.70 11.94 -15.35
CA LYS A 251 10.15 11.30 -16.54
C LYS A 251 8.63 11.52 -16.68
N TYR A 252 7.92 11.56 -15.56
CA TYR A 252 6.47 11.72 -15.45
C TYR A 252 6.15 12.81 -14.42
N SER A 253 6.28 14.08 -14.84
CA SER A 253 6.24 15.26 -13.96
C SER A 253 4.94 15.44 -13.16
N ASN A 254 3.84 14.85 -13.62
CA ASN A 254 2.51 14.99 -13.00
C ASN A 254 2.16 13.88 -12.02
N ILE A 255 3.04 12.89 -11.82
CA ILE A 255 2.81 11.81 -10.85
C ILE A 255 2.84 12.39 -9.44
N ILE A 256 1.82 12.05 -8.64
CA ILE A 256 1.74 12.41 -7.23
C ILE A 256 2.05 11.21 -6.35
N PHE A 257 2.67 11.48 -5.19
CA PHE A 257 2.96 10.50 -4.15
C PHE A 257 2.20 10.87 -2.88
N ILE A 258 1.37 9.95 -2.39
CA ILE A 258 0.63 10.07 -1.13
C ILE A 258 1.22 9.03 -0.17
N GLY A 259 1.76 9.48 0.97
CA GLY A 259 2.41 8.60 1.93
C GLY A 259 1.53 8.30 3.14
N GLU A 260 1.51 7.04 3.53
CA GLU A 260 1.02 6.61 4.83
C GLU A 260 2.16 6.73 5.83
N VAL A 261 2.16 7.82 6.60
CA VAL A 261 3.15 8.15 7.64
C VAL A 261 2.39 8.51 8.90
N TYR A 262 2.61 7.79 10.00
CA TYR A 262 1.88 7.98 11.26
C TYR A 262 2.69 8.71 12.33
N ASN A 263 4.02 8.82 12.16
CA ASN A 263 4.84 9.59 13.09
C ASN A 263 4.89 11.07 12.68
N PRO A 264 4.23 12.00 13.44
CA PRO A 264 4.22 13.42 13.07
C PRO A 264 5.60 14.07 13.04
N SER A 265 6.59 13.54 13.77
CA SER A 265 7.96 14.06 13.75
C SER A 265 8.67 13.79 12.41
N GLU A 266 8.20 12.82 11.64
CA GLU A 266 8.76 12.45 10.34
C GLU A 266 8.06 13.14 9.16
N TYR A 267 6.92 13.78 9.33
CA TYR A 267 6.17 14.37 8.21
C TYR A 267 7.03 15.25 7.32
N ARG A 268 7.80 16.17 7.91
CA ARG A 268 8.66 17.12 7.17
C ARG A 268 9.77 16.40 6.42
N ASN A 269 10.32 15.32 7.00
CA ASN A 269 11.33 14.50 6.37
C ASN A 269 10.78 13.82 5.09
N TYR A 270 9.62 13.19 5.17
CA TYR A 270 9.02 12.51 4.00
C TYR A 270 8.53 13.49 2.94
N ILE A 271 7.98 14.64 3.30
CA ILE A 271 7.60 15.70 2.37
C ILE A 271 8.84 16.22 1.63
N SER A 272 9.94 16.52 2.34
CA SER A 272 11.19 16.98 1.72
C SER A 272 11.84 15.94 0.81
N ASN A 273 11.50 14.67 0.99
CA ASN A 273 11.92 13.54 0.16
C ASN A 273 10.90 13.17 -0.94
N GLY A 274 9.99 14.07 -1.29
CA GLY A 274 9.24 14.01 -2.54
C GLY A 274 7.79 13.57 -2.45
N PHE A 275 7.25 13.33 -1.24
CA PHE A 275 5.82 13.14 -1.07
C PHE A 275 5.06 14.45 -1.29
N ASP A 276 4.02 14.38 -2.12
CA ASP A 276 3.14 15.52 -2.36
C ASP A 276 2.14 15.67 -1.22
N TYR A 277 1.66 14.55 -0.67
CA TYR A 277 0.71 14.52 0.43
C TYR A 277 1.02 13.40 1.41
N LEU A 278 0.71 13.62 2.68
CA LEU A 278 0.73 12.61 3.75
C LEU A 278 -0.62 12.54 4.46
N TYR A 279 -0.98 11.37 4.95
CA TYR A 279 -2.13 11.22 5.83
C TYR A 279 -1.98 12.04 7.11
N ASP A 280 -2.95 12.89 7.43
CA ASP A 280 -3.06 13.51 8.76
C ASP A 280 -3.94 12.66 9.69
N LYS A 281 -3.47 11.43 9.94
CA LYS A 281 -4.18 10.47 10.79
C LYS A 281 -4.04 10.82 12.27
N VAL A 282 -2.81 10.94 12.75
CA VAL A 282 -2.51 11.13 14.18
C VAL A 282 -2.86 12.55 14.65
N GLY A 283 -2.75 13.54 13.75
CA GLY A 283 -3.15 14.91 14.05
C GLY A 283 -4.65 15.15 13.86
N MET A 284 -5.06 15.38 12.62
CA MET A 284 -6.43 15.85 12.32
C MET A 284 -7.49 14.77 12.47
N TYR A 285 -7.28 13.57 11.90
CA TYR A 285 -8.29 12.50 11.99
C TYR A 285 -8.60 12.13 13.45
N ASP A 286 -7.58 11.83 14.26
CA ASP A 286 -7.77 11.43 15.67
C ASP A 286 -8.44 12.53 16.47
N THR A 287 -8.11 13.80 16.21
CA THR A 287 -8.72 14.96 16.87
C THR A 287 -10.18 15.14 16.45
N MET A 288 -10.50 15.05 15.16
CA MET A 288 -11.89 15.14 14.66
C MET A 288 -12.77 14.04 15.26
N ARG A 289 -12.27 12.81 15.30
CA ARG A 289 -12.97 11.70 15.94
C ARG A 289 -13.18 11.95 17.44
N ALA A 290 -12.12 12.32 18.17
CA ALA A 290 -12.20 12.59 19.59
C ALA A 290 -13.18 13.73 19.93
N ALA A 291 -13.18 14.82 19.14
CA ALA A 291 -14.13 15.93 19.32
C ALA A 291 -15.57 15.51 19.03
N THR A 292 -15.78 14.72 17.96
CA THR A 292 -17.13 14.20 17.61
C THR A 292 -17.66 13.25 18.69
N CYS A 293 -16.80 12.45 19.30
CA CYS A 293 -17.14 11.55 20.41
C CYS A 293 -17.27 12.27 21.77
N GLY A 294 -17.03 13.59 21.85
CA GLY A 294 -17.03 14.34 23.10
C GLY A 294 -15.85 14.03 24.03
N GLN A 295 -14.77 13.47 23.51
CA GLN A 295 -13.57 13.09 24.25
C GLN A 295 -12.57 14.24 24.39
N CYS A 296 -12.70 15.30 23.58
CA CYS A 296 -11.90 16.51 23.69
C CYS A 296 -12.72 17.76 23.32
N ASN A 297 -12.17 18.94 23.67
CA ASN A 297 -12.75 20.20 23.24
C ASN A 297 -12.44 20.48 21.76
N THR A 298 -13.33 21.21 21.08
CA THR A 298 -13.12 21.61 19.68
C THR A 298 -11.88 22.49 19.47
N SER A 299 -11.36 23.17 20.51
CA SER A 299 -10.10 23.88 20.44
C SER A 299 -8.89 22.98 20.12
N ALA A 300 -9.00 21.67 20.40
CA ALA A 300 -7.97 20.69 20.00
C ALA A 300 -7.79 20.62 18.47
N ILE A 301 -8.86 20.85 17.69
CA ILE A 301 -8.83 20.93 16.23
C ILE A 301 -7.89 22.06 15.77
N THR A 302 -8.00 23.23 16.43
CA THR A 302 -7.11 24.36 16.14
C THR A 302 -5.64 24.03 16.43
N HIS A 303 -5.36 23.33 17.54
CA HIS A 303 -4.00 22.90 17.87
C HIS A 303 -3.45 21.89 16.85
N ALA A 304 -4.24 20.88 16.45
CA ALA A 304 -3.85 19.91 15.42
C ALA A 304 -3.54 20.61 14.08
N TRP A 305 -4.39 21.56 13.71
CA TRP A 305 -4.23 22.35 12.49
C TRP A 305 -2.96 23.23 12.52
N GLN A 306 -2.67 23.88 13.67
CA GLN A 306 -1.48 24.72 13.84
C GLN A 306 -0.18 23.92 13.94
N ALA A 307 -0.22 22.69 14.45
CA ALA A 307 0.97 21.85 14.57
C ALA A 307 1.65 21.56 13.22
N ASN A 308 0.89 21.61 12.14
CA ASN A 308 1.34 21.38 10.77
C ASN A 308 1.32 22.67 9.91
N ASP A 309 1.43 23.85 10.51
CA ASP A 309 1.22 25.16 9.86
C ASP A 309 2.08 25.35 8.59
N ASP A 310 3.35 24.97 8.66
CA ASP A 310 4.32 25.06 7.55
C ASP A 310 4.13 23.99 6.46
N ILE A 311 3.48 22.88 6.76
CA ILE A 311 3.27 21.75 5.84
C ILE A 311 1.80 21.45 5.55
N ARG A 312 0.87 22.30 6.02
CA ARG A 312 -0.57 22.07 5.88
C ARG A 312 -1.02 21.71 4.48
N SER A 313 -0.48 22.37 3.48
CA SER A 313 -0.82 22.14 2.07
C SER A 313 -0.48 20.72 1.59
N HIS A 314 0.34 20.00 2.34
CA HIS A 314 0.76 18.62 2.06
C HIS A 314 -0.02 17.58 2.88
N MET A 315 -0.95 18.00 3.74
CA MET A 315 -1.68 17.05 4.60
C MET A 315 -3.00 16.64 3.94
N LEU A 316 -3.21 15.34 3.79
CA LEU A 316 -4.46 14.74 3.29
C LEU A 316 -5.38 14.46 4.47
N TYR A 317 -6.55 15.11 4.47
CA TYR A 317 -7.59 14.89 5.48
C TYR A 317 -8.58 13.81 5.04
N PHE A 318 -9.12 13.08 6.01
CA PHE A 318 -10.15 12.06 5.82
C PHE A 318 -10.88 11.79 7.13
N LEU A 319 -12.05 11.18 7.07
CA LEU A 319 -12.79 10.69 8.25
C LEU A 319 -12.96 9.17 8.23
N GLU A 320 -12.87 8.56 7.07
CA GLU A 320 -12.94 7.12 6.86
C GLU A 320 -11.86 6.66 5.89
N ASN A 321 -11.37 5.46 6.08
CA ASN A 321 -10.61 4.70 5.09
C ASN A 321 -10.80 3.19 5.36
N HIS A 322 -10.05 2.34 4.67
CA HIS A 322 -10.17 0.88 4.82
C HIS A 322 -9.59 0.33 6.15
N ASP A 323 -8.80 1.12 6.88
CA ASP A 323 -8.19 0.76 8.18
C ASP A 323 -8.96 1.33 9.36
N GLU A 324 -9.75 2.38 9.16
CA GLU A 324 -10.48 3.07 10.22
C GLU A 324 -11.98 2.69 10.24
N GLN A 325 -12.60 2.88 11.39
CA GLN A 325 -14.02 2.60 11.56
C GLN A 325 -14.88 3.63 10.84
N ARG A 326 -16.04 3.19 10.32
CA ARG A 326 -17.01 4.08 9.70
C ARG A 326 -17.47 5.19 10.67
N VAL A 327 -17.69 6.38 10.15
CA VAL A 327 -18.24 7.53 10.91
C VAL A 327 -19.56 7.15 11.60
N ALA A 328 -20.41 6.39 10.92
CA ALA A 328 -21.69 5.93 11.46
C ALA A 328 -21.55 4.85 12.55
N SER A 329 -20.37 4.25 12.75
CA SER A 329 -20.16 3.23 13.79
C SER A 329 -20.22 3.83 15.20
N THR A 330 -20.54 2.99 16.19
CA THR A 330 -20.51 3.40 17.62
C THR A 330 -19.10 3.74 18.11
N PHE A 331 -18.08 3.35 17.37
CA PHE A 331 -16.68 3.68 17.66
C PHE A 331 -16.32 5.13 17.28
N PHE A 332 -17.01 5.73 16.31
CA PHE A 332 -16.83 7.11 15.88
C PHE A 332 -18.04 7.96 16.33
N ALA A 333 -18.96 8.29 15.45
CA ALA A 333 -20.09 9.18 15.75
C ALA A 333 -21.38 8.45 16.18
N GLY A 334 -21.47 7.13 15.95
CA GLY A 334 -22.66 6.31 16.22
C GLY A 334 -23.81 6.54 15.24
N GLU A 335 -23.77 7.61 14.46
CA GLU A 335 -24.73 7.97 13.42
C GLU A 335 -24.04 8.88 12.41
N GLY A 336 -24.24 8.63 11.10
CA GLY A 336 -23.56 9.39 10.03
C GLY A 336 -23.82 10.90 10.12
N LYS A 337 -25.03 11.32 10.44
CA LYS A 337 -25.37 12.75 10.55
C LYS A 337 -24.59 13.50 11.63
N LYS A 338 -24.18 12.82 12.70
CA LYS A 338 -23.35 13.41 13.75
C LYS A 338 -21.92 13.69 13.29
N GLY A 339 -21.46 13.02 12.23
CA GLY A 339 -20.16 13.26 11.61
C GLY A 339 -20.13 14.47 10.67
N ILE A 340 -21.28 15.01 10.26
CA ILE A 340 -21.34 16.12 9.29
C ILE A 340 -20.51 17.35 9.73
N PRO A 341 -20.51 17.81 11.00
CA PRO A 341 -19.66 18.94 11.40
C PRO A 341 -18.17 18.65 11.21
N ALA A 342 -17.71 17.44 11.52
CA ALA A 342 -16.32 17.03 11.32
C ALA A 342 -15.98 16.98 9.82
N PHE A 343 -16.88 16.44 8.99
CA PHE A 343 -16.74 16.41 7.54
C PHE A 343 -16.60 17.84 6.98
N VAL A 344 -17.53 18.72 7.31
CA VAL A 344 -17.53 20.12 6.84
C VAL A 344 -16.24 20.83 7.27
N ALA A 345 -15.82 20.66 8.53
CA ALA A 345 -14.58 21.24 9.01
C ALA A 345 -13.38 20.70 8.24
N SER A 346 -13.25 19.40 8.05
CA SER A 346 -12.13 18.78 7.34
C SER A 346 -12.03 19.23 5.87
N VAL A 347 -13.18 19.43 5.21
CA VAL A 347 -13.21 19.86 3.79
C VAL A 347 -12.96 21.36 3.64
N LEU A 348 -13.46 22.21 4.59
CA LEU A 348 -13.49 23.65 4.41
C LEU A 348 -12.41 24.43 5.16
N MET A 349 -11.67 23.79 6.08
CA MET A 349 -10.65 24.50 6.86
C MET A 349 -9.49 25.03 6.02
N GLN A 350 -9.19 24.39 4.90
CA GLN A 350 -8.16 24.81 3.94
C GLN A 350 -8.36 24.18 2.56
N GLN A 351 -7.46 24.47 1.60
CA GLN A 351 -7.53 23.99 0.22
C GLN A 351 -6.69 22.72 -0.02
N ASN A 352 -6.37 21.96 1.01
CA ASN A 352 -5.68 20.68 0.84
C ASN A 352 -6.66 19.57 0.42
N PRO A 353 -6.16 18.46 -0.12
CA PRO A 353 -7.01 17.37 -0.54
C PRO A 353 -7.76 16.74 0.65
N PHE A 354 -8.97 16.28 0.36
CA PHE A 354 -9.78 15.46 1.26
C PHE A 354 -10.06 14.12 0.59
N MET A 355 -9.89 13.02 1.31
CA MET A 355 -10.21 11.68 0.85
C MET A 355 -11.61 11.31 1.32
N LEU A 356 -12.51 11.08 0.37
CA LEU A 356 -13.84 10.53 0.60
C LEU A 356 -13.79 9.01 0.38
N TYR A 357 -14.13 8.24 1.40
CA TYR A 357 -14.13 6.78 1.30
C TYR A 357 -15.47 6.28 0.74
N ALA A 358 -15.42 5.26 -0.13
CA ALA A 358 -16.61 4.72 -0.78
C ALA A 358 -17.69 4.31 0.23
N GLY A 359 -18.90 4.88 0.07
CA GLY A 359 -20.04 4.70 0.97
C GLY A 359 -20.10 5.70 2.13
N GLU A 360 -19.22 6.70 2.15
CA GLU A 360 -19.30 7.83 3.08
C GLU A 360 -20.22 8.94 2.55
N GLU A 361 -20.44 9.02 1.22
CA GLU A 361 -21.30 9.96 0.49
C GLU A 361 -22.78 9.86 0.80
#